data_286d3a4eb146f9366b056b4505ad6c9b
#
_entry.id   286d3a4eb146f9366b056b4505ad6c9b
#
_cell.length_a   1.000
_cell.length_b   1.000
_cell.length_c   1.000
_cell.angle_alpha   90.00
_cell.angle_beta   90.00
_cell.angle_gamma   90.00
#
_symmetry.space_group_name_H-M   'P 1'
#
loop_
_entity.id
_entity.type
_entity.pdbx_description
1 polymer ?
#
loop_
_entity_poly.entity_id
_entity_poly.type
_entity_poly.pdbx_seq_one_letter_code
_entity_poly.pdbx_strand_id
1 'polypeptide(L)' 'MLDKVKVQEVLDKVRPSLQADGGDCELINITEDNVVEVRLQGACGSCPMATLTLKAGIERVLKEEIQEVKEVISV' A
#
# COMPACT_ATOMS: atom_id res chain seq x y z
N MET A 1 6.14 -13.78 -9.72
CA MET A 1 6.55 -12.55 -9.02
C MET A 1 5.73 -11.38 -9.52
N LEU A 2 5.36 -10.48 -8.62
CA LEU A 2 4.55 -9.32 -8.99
C LEU A 2 5.32 -8.32 -9.85
N ASP A 3 4.62 -7.67 -10.78
CA ASP A 3 5.20 -6.59 -11.56
C ASP A 3 5.21 -5.31 -10.71
N LYS A 4 6.40 -4.81 -10.42
CA LYS A 4 6.59 -3.60 -9.63
C LYS A 4 5.89 -2.39 -10.25
N VAL A 5 5.92 -2.27 -11.57
CA VAL A 5 5.27 -1.17 -12.28
C VAL A 5 3.77 -1.21 -12.07
N LYS A 6 3.19 -2.40 -12.17
CA LYS A 6 1.75 -2.59 -11.96
C LYS A 6 1.34 -2.24 -10.53
N VAL A 7 2.12 -2.70 -9.55
CA VAL A 7 1.87 -2.38 -8.14
C VAL A 7 1.97 -0.87 -7.91
N GLN A 8 2.98 -0.24 -8.48
CA GLN A 8 3.16 1.20 -8.36
C GLN A 8 1.98 1.96 -8.96
N GLU A 9 1.48 1.53 -10.12
CA GLU A 9 0.31 2.15 -10.74
C GLU A 9 -0.91 2.08 -9.83
N VAL A 10 -1.14 0.94 -9.19
CA VAL A 10 -2.26 0.78 -8.26
C VAL A 10 -2.09 1.68 -7.04
N LEU A 11 -0.88 1.72 -6.48
CA LEU A 11 -0.59 2.61 -5.36
C LEU A 11 -0.81 4.07 -5.73
N ASP A 12 -0.42 4.47 -6.93
CA ASP A 12 -0.63 5.84 -7.41
C ASP A 12 -2.09 6.21 -7.50
N LYS A 13 -2.98 5.25 -7.65
CA LYS A 13 -4.43 5.49 -7.65
C LYS A 13 -4.96 5.78 -6.25
N VAL A 14 -4.36 5.20 -5.20
CA VAL A 14 -4.82 5.41 -3.83
C VAL A 14 -4.13 6.59 -3.15
N ARG A 15 -2.96 7.01 -3.64
CA ARG A 15 -2.20 8.09 -3.04
C ARG A 15 -2.97 9.40 -2.92
N PRO A 16 -3.74 9.86 -3.94
CA PRO A 16 -4.49 11.10 -3.81
C PRO A 16 -5.44 11.13 -2.61
N SER A 17 -6.10 10.01 -2.32
CA SER A 17 -6.98 9.91 -1.15
C SER A 17 -6.19 10.03 0.15
N LEU A 18 -5.03 9.40 0.21
CA LEU A 18 -4.15 9.49 1.38
C LEU A 18 -3.61 10.90 1.56
N GLN A 19 -3.22 11.54 0.47
CA GLN A 19 -2.69 12.90 0.50
C GLN A 19 -3.76 13.90 0.96
N ALA A 20 -5.02 13.68 0.59
CA ALA A 20 -6.13 14.51 1.04
C ALA A 20 -6.31 14.45 2.55
N ASP A 21 -5.95 13.33 3.17
CA ASP A 21 -6.00 13.14 4.62
C ASP A 21 -4.69 13.53 5.32
N GLY A 22 -3.77 14.11 4.58
CA GLY A 22 -2.48 14.55 5.13
C GLY A 22 -1.41 13.48 5.20
N GLY A 23 -1.61 12.35 4.51
CA GLY A 23 -0.65 11.25 4.48
C GLY A 23 -0.25 10.86 3.08
N ASP A 24 0.50 9.78 2.97
CA ASP A 24 0.93 9.21 1.70
C ASP A 24 1.43 7.78 1.94
N CYS A 25 1.72 7.07 0.86
CA CYS A 25 2.37 5.77 0.95
C CYS A 25 3.45 5.66 -0.12
N GLU A 26 4.47 4.87 0.19
CA GLU A 26 5.60 4.65 -0.72
C GLU A 26 5.83 3.14 -0.85
N LEU A 27 6.04 2.69 -2.08
CA LEU A 27 6.42 1.30 -2.34
C LEU A 27 7.89 1.11 -1.99
N ILE A 28 8.16 0.23 -1.04
CA ILE A 28 9.53 -0.05 -0.59
C ILE A 28 10.08 -1.28 -1.31
N ASN A 29 9.31 -2.37 -1.34
CA ASN A 29 9.78 -3.62 -1.92
C ASN A 29 8.61 -4.55 -2.22
N ILE A 30 8.88 -5.58 -3.02
CA ILE A 30 7.96 -6.69 -3.28
C ILE A 30 8.77 -7.96 -3.07
N THR A 31 8.32 -8.80 -2.14
CA THR A 31 9.03 -10.04 -1.83
C THR A 31 8.71 -11.13 -2.84
N GLU A 32 9.50 -12.20 -2.82
CA GLU A 32 9.27 -13.35 -3.66
C GLU A 32 7.96 -14.06 -3.33
N ASP A 33 7.44 -13.87 -2.12
CA ASP A 33 6.17 -14.45 -1.69
C ASP A 33 4.97 -13.59 -2.09
N ASN A 34 5.16 -12.60 -2.95
CA ASN A 34 4.12 -11.68 -3.40
C ASN A 34 3.56 -10.81 -2.26
N VAL A 35 4.41 -10.50 -1.28
CA VAL A 35 4.11 -9.56 -0.22
C VAL A 35 4.60 -8.18 -0.65
N VAL A 36 3.72 -7.19 -0.57
CA VAL A 36 4.04 -5.81 -0.92
C VAL A 36 4.42 -5.05 0.35
N GLU A 37 5.63 -4.50 0.36
CA GLU A 37 6.12 -3.71 1.47
C GLU A 37 5.95 -2.23 1.15
N VAL A 38 5.20 -1.53 1.98
CA VAL A 38 4.95 -0.11 1.80
C VAL A 38 5.33 0.65 3.07
N ARG A 39 5.63 1.92 2.90
CA ARG A 39 5.85 2.83 4.02
C ARG A 39 4.76 3.89 4.01
N LEU A 40 4.06 4.01 5.12
CA LEU A 40 3.06 5.05 5.29
C LEU A 40 3.72 6.29 5.86
N GLN A 41 3.33 7.46 5.35
CA GLN A 41 3.97 8.73 5.69
C GLN A 41 2.93 9.74 6.17
N GLY A 42 3.40 10.77 6.86
CA GLY A 42 2.56 11.85 7.36
C GLY A 42 1.59 11.36 8.43
N ALA A 43 0.38 11.89 8.41
CA ALA A 43 -0.65 11.52 9.38
C ALA A 43 -0.99 10.04 9.37
N CYS A 44 -0.83 9.39 8.21
CA CYS A 44 -1.09 7.96 8.06
C CYS A 44 -0.10 7.08 8.82
N GLY A 45 1.12 7.57 9.01
CA GLY A 45 2.17 6.81 9.69
C GLY A 45 2.23 7.00 11.19
N SER A 46 1.51 7.98 11.73
CA SER A 46 1.63 8.36 13.14
C SER A 46 0.54 7.80 14.05
N CYS A 47 -0.55 7.28 13.49
CA CYS A 47 -1.66 6.71 14.26
C CYS A 47 -1.76 5.21 14.00
N PRO A 48 -1.56 4.34 15.00
CA PRO A 48 -1.60 2.88 14.79
C PRO A 48 -2.91 2.39 14.19
N MET A 49 -4.04 2.93 14.62
CA MET A 49 -5.35 2.50 14.09
C MET A 49 -5.53 2.96 12.66
N ALA A 50 -5.14 4.19 12.34
CA ALA A 50 -5.20 4.69 10.97
C ALA A 50 -4.29 3.88 10.06
N THR A 51 -3.10 3.50 10.56
CA THR A 51 -2.15 2.67 9.81
C THR A 51 -2.77 1.33 9.45
N LEU A 52 -3.44 0.67 10.41
CA LEU A 52 -4.09 -0.62 10.17
C LEU A 52 -5.22 -0.50 9.16
N THR A 53 -6.04 0.53 9.28
CA THR A 53 -7.15 0.77 8.37
C THR A 53 -6.66 1.03 6.95
N LEU A 54 -5.64 1.86 6.81
CA LEU A 54 -5.06 2.19 5.51
C LEU A 54 -4.37 0.99 4.88
N LYS A 55 -3.64 0.22 5.69
CA LYS A 55 -3.00 -0.99 5.21
C LYS A 55 -4.04 -1.96 4.66
N ALA A 56 -5.13 -2.17 5.38
CA ALA A 56 -6.20 -3.06 4.94
C ALA A 56 -6.86 -2.55 3.65
N GLY A 57 -7.07 -1.23 3.53
CA GLY A 57 -7.63 -0.63 2.33
C GLY A 57 -6.70 -0.78 1.14
N ILE A 58 -5.42 -0.52 1.32
CA ILE A 58 -4.41 -0.67 0.27
C ILE A 58 -4.32 -2.13 -0.17
N GLU A 59 -4.30 -3.05 0.78
CA GLU A 59 -4.26 -4.48 0.50
C GLU A 59 -5.47 -4.92 -0.32
N ARG A 60 -6.63 -4.45 0.05
CA ARG A 60 -7.87 -4.77 -0.66
C ARG A 60 -7.81 -4.30 -2.11
N VAL A 61 -7.41 -3.05 -2.33
CA VAL A 61 -7.32 -2.49 -3.69
C VAL A 61 -6.28 -3.24 -4.50
N LEU A 62 -5.13 -3.53 -3.91
CA LEU A 62 -4.09 -4.28 -4.61
C LEU A 62 -4.56 -5.70 -4.98
N LYS A 63 -5.25 -6.38 -4.08
CA LYS A 63 -5.78 -7.72 -4.37
C LYS A 63 -6.86 -7.70 -5.44
N GLU A 64 -7.67 -6.65 -5.50
CA GLU A 64 -8.69 -6.51 -6.52
C GLU A 64 -8.08 -6.25 -7.90
N GLU A 65 -7.03 -5.46 -7.96
CA GLU A 65 -6.35 -5.11 -9.21
C GLU A 65 -5.32 -6.17 -9.62
N ILE A 66 -4.66 -6.78 -8.64
CA ILE A 66 -3.60 -7.78 -8.85
C ILE A 66 -3.90 -8.96 -7.94
N GLN A 67 -4.52 -9.98 -8.48
CA GLN A 67 -4.94 -11.16 -7.70
C GLN A 67 -3.76 -11.90 -7.06
N GLU A 68 -2.57 -11.73 -7.59
CA GLU A 68 -1.37 -12.40 -7.12
C GLU A 68 -0.83 -11.83 -5.80
N VAL A 69 -1.28 -10.64 -5.40
CA VAL A 69 -0.84 -10.04 -4.14
C VAL A 69 -1.33 -10.89 -2.98
N LYS A 70 -0.39 -11.34 -2.15
CA LYS A 70 -0.69 -12.15 -0.98
C LYS A 70 -1.05 -11.29 0.22
N GLU A 71 -0.23 -10.27 0.47
CA GLU A 71 -0.36 -9.43 1.65
C GLU A 71 0.32 -8.09 1.40
N VAL A 72 -0.09 -7.08 2.15
CA VAL A 72 0.59 -5.78 2.20
C VAL A 72 1.03 -5.55 3.64
N ILE A 73 2.29 -5.19 3.82
CA ILE A 73 2.84 -4.87 5.13
C ILE A 73 3.39 -3.46 5.15
N SER A 74 3.34 -2.85 6.31
CA SER A 74 3.91 -1.52 6.56
C SER A 74 5.30 -1.69 7.19
N VAL A 75 6.29 -1.03 6.61
CA VAL A 75 7.67 -1.13 7.10
C VAL A 75 8.19 0.24 7.56
#